data_6a0f2574717fa7c2df083f3891c2cecf
#
_entry.id   6a0f2574717fa7c2df083f3891c2cecf
#
_cell.length_a   1.000
_cell.length_b   1.000
_cell.length_c   1.000
_cell.angle_alpha   90.00
_cell.angle_beta   90.00
_cell.angle_gamma   90.00
#
_symmetry.space_group_name_H-M   'P 1'
#
loop_
_entity.id
_entity.type
_entity.pdbx_description
1 polymer ?
#
loop_
_entity_poly.entity_id
_entity_poly.type
_entity_poly.pdbx_seq_one_letter_code
_entity_poly.pdbx_strand_id
1 'polypeptide(L)'
;LPLRGKILNVERQMHNVAKVFQNQEIQTMIRAFGAGVGNNLEDEGGFNTEKLRYNKLIIMTDADVDGAHIRTLMLTFLWRFMRPAIDGGHVYIAQPPLYQLSKGKINRYAFSDEERDDIIDDLKGDNPAAKVGIQRYKGLGEMNPEQLWETTMNPETRTMLRVTVKEAEETNRMF
;
A
#
# COMPACT_ATOMS: atom_id res chain seq x y z
N LEU A 1 10.87 -1.50 2.19
CA LEU A 1 10.97 -2.10 3.53
C LEU A 1 10.00 -3.28 3.62
N PRO A 2 10.50 -4.52 3.64
CA PRO A 2 9.63 -5.68 3.80
C PRO A 2 9.17 -5.82 5.25
N LEU A 3 7.88 -6.11 5.44
CA LEU A 3 7.28 -6.44 6.73
C LEU A 3 6.96 -7.94 6.77
N ARG A 4 7.21 -8.57 7.89
CA ARG A 4 6.96 -10.00 8.09
C ARG A 4 5.62 -10.23 8.78
N GLY A 5 4.64 -10.71 8.01
CA GLY A 5 3.33 -11.06 8.54
C GLY A 5 2.52 -9.88 9.04
N LYS A 6 1.59 -10.14 9.94
CA LYS A 6 0.74 -9.12 10.54
C LYS A 6 1.51 -8.29 11.56
N ILE A 7 1.43 -6.97 11.41
CA ILE A 7 2.00 -6.06 12.39
C ILE A 7 1.12 -5.97 13.63
N LEU A 8 1.69 -5.42 14.69
CA LEU A 8 0.99 -5.21 15.97
C LEU A 8 -0.23 -4.28 15.77
N ASN A 9 -1.36 -4.65 16.36
CA ASN A 9 -2.51 -3.75 16.46
C ASN A 9 -2.25 -2.73 17.57
N VAL A 10 -1.78 -1.55 17.19
CA VAL A 10 -1.41 -0.49 18.13
C VAL A 10 -2.61 0.06 18.89
N GLU A 11 -3.79 0.08 18.29
CA GLU A 11 -5.00 0.55 18.97
C GLU A 11 -5.33 -0.29 20.20
N ARG A 12 -5.26 -1.61 20.05
CA ARG A 12 -5.46 -2.54 21.19
C ARG A 12 -4.35 -2.45 22.23
N GLN A 13 -3.18 -1.95 21.85
CA GLN A 13 -2.03 -1.83 22.74
C GLN A 13 -1.81 -0.41 23.28
N MET A 14 -2.73 0.52 23.03
CA MET A 14 -2.59 1.91 23.49
C MET A 14 -2.51 2.05 25.01
N HIS A 15 -3.02 1.07 25.76
CA HIS A 15 -2.87 1.01 27.20
C HIS A 15 -1.42 0.69 27.64
N ASN A 16 -0.59 0.20 26.76
CA ASN A 16 0.82 -0.12 27.00
C ASN A 16 1.69 0.31 25.82
N VAL A 17 1.94 1.62 25.71
CA VAL A 17 2.72 2.22 24.64
C VAL A 17 4.15 1.69 24.61
N ALA A 18 4.73 1.34 25.76
CA ALA A 18 6.06 0.73 25.82
C ALA A 18 6.11 -0.58 25.01
N LYS A 19 5.05 -1.39 25.05
CA LYS A 19 4.96 -2.63 24.27
C LYS A 19 4.89 -2.34 22.77
N VAL A 20 4.21 -1.27 22.36
CA VAL A 20 4.18 -0.84 20.97
C VAL A 20 5.60 -0.56 20.46
N PHE A 21 6.37 0.20 21.20
CA PHE A 21 7.75 0.58 20.80
C PHE A 21 8.79 -0.54 21.00
N GLN A 22 8.44 -1.63 21.66
CA GLN A 22 9.26 -2.85 21.69
C GLN A 22 9.09 -3.72 20.45
N ASN A 23 8.05 -3.49 19.66
CA ASN A 23 7.82 -4.24 18.43
C ASN A 23 8.89 -3.90 17.39
N GLN A 24 9.56 -4.93 16.86
CA GLN A 24 10.69 -4.76 15.95
C GLN A 24 10.30 -4.12 14.63
N GLU A 25 9.14 -4.46 14.07
CA GLU A 25 8.65 -3.88 12.82
C GLU A 25 8.41 -2.38 12.97
N ILE A 26 7.83 -1.97 14.09
CA ILE A 26 7.60 -0.57 14.42
C ILE A 26 8.92 0.18 14.60
N GLN A 27 9.88 -0.39 15.33
CA GLN A 27 11.21 0.20 15.50
C GLN A 27 11.91 0.39 14.15
N THR A 28 11.80 -0.59 13.27
CA THR A 28 12.42 -0.54 11.94
C THR A 28 11.80 0.59 11.10
N MET A 29 10.49 0.76 11.13
CA MET A 29 9.82 1.86 10.43
C MET A 29 10.24 3.23 10.97
N ILE A 30 10.28 3.40 12.29
CA ILE A 30 10.70 4.65 12.93
C ILE A 30 12.11 5.03 12.48
N ARG A 31 13.05 4.09 12.48
CA ARG A 31 14.42 4.31 12.04
C ARG A 31 14.52 4.61 10.54
N ALA A 32 13.77 3.86 9.73
CA ALA A 32 13.79 4.03 8.28
C ALA A 32 13.27 5.41 7.86
N PHE A 33 12.18 5.88 8.46
CA PHE A 33 11.60 7.18 8.13
C PHE A 33 12.42 8.34 8.69
N GLY A 34 13.07 8.16 9.83
CA GLY A 34 14.02 9.12 10.40
C GLY A 34 13.43 10.43 10.90
N ALA A 35 12.11 10.51 11.06
CA ALA A 35 11.39 11.72 11.42
C ALA A 35 10.86 11.74 12.87
N GLY A 36 11.18 10.72 13.66
CA GLY A 36 10.68 10.58 15.03
C GLY A 36 9.29 9.96 15.12
N VAL A 37 8.68 10.01 16.29
CA VAL A 37 7.33 9.50 16.53
C VAL A 37 6.57 10.44 17.47
N GLY A 38 5.24 10.50 17.31
CA GLY A 38 4.35 11.35 18.09
C GLY A 38 3.66 12.38 17.21
N ASN A 39 2.48 12.82 17.65
CA ASN A 39 1.65 13.73 16.86
C ASN A 39 1.88 15.21 17.21
N ASN A 40 2.65 15.49 18.24
CA ASN A 40 2.91 16.83 18.72
C ASN A 40 4.37 17.21 18.44
N LEU A 41 4.58 18.23 17.61
CA LEU A 41 5.90 18.75 17.28
C LEU A 41 6.61 19.41 18.46
N GLU A 42 5.87 19.84 19.47
CA GLU A 42 6.42 20.45 20.68
C GLU A 42 7.03 19.41 21.64
N ASP A 43 6.64 18.14 21.48
CA ASP A 43 7.23 17.05 22.25
C ASP A 43 8.63 16.72 21.75
N GLU A 44 9.56 16.55 22.65
CA GLU A 44 10.90 16.10 22.33
C GLU A 44 10.82 14.70 21.65
N GLY A 45 11.26 14.64 20.38
CA GLY A 45 11.17 13.42 19.59
C GLY A 45 9.86 13.23 18.83
N GLY A 46 8.95 14.20 18.81
CA GLY A 46 7.73 14.17 17.99
C GLY A 46 8.04 14.06 16.50
N PHE A 47 7.07 13.56 15.72
CA PHE A 47 7.23 13.39 14.28
C PHE A 47 7.42 14.75 13.60
N ASN A 48 8.56 14.92 12.94
CA ASN A 48 8.90 16.13 12.20
C ASN A 48 8.99 15.82 10.70
N THR A 49 8.03 16.31 9.94
CA THR A 49 7.94 16.12 8.49
C THR A 49 9.18 16.61 7.75
N GLU A 50 9.85 17.66 8.22
CA GLU A 50 11.07 18.19 7.61
C GLU A 50 12.26 17.22 7.68
N LYS A 51 12.25 16.31 8.66
CA LYS A 51 13.27 15.26 8.82
C LYS A 51 12.94 13.98 8.10
N LEU A 52 11.74 13.86 7.52
CA LEU A 52 11.31 12.67 6.81
C LEU A 52 12.23 12.41 5.61
N ARG A 53 12.81 11.21 5.58
CA ARG A 53 13.79 10.84 4.54
C ARG A 53 13.16 10.58 3.18
N TYR A 54 11.86 10.32 3.13
CA TYR A 54 11.13 9.94 1.94
C TYR A 54 9.95 10.87 1.73
N ASN A 55 9.77 11.35 0.51
CA ASN A 55 8.63 12.19 0.15
C ASN A 55 7.31 11.40 0.15
N LYS A 56 7.39 10.11 -0.12
CA LYS A 56 6.24 9.21 -0.17
C LYS A 56 6.49 7.95 0.65
N LEU A 57 5.54 7.63 1.52
CA LEU A 57 5.46 6.36 2.22
C LEU A 57 4.35 5.56 1.57
N ILE A 58 4.72 4.50 0.87
CA ILE A 58 3.79 3.72 0.03
C ILE A 58 3.54 2.37 0.69
N ILE A 59 2.31 2.13 1.10
CA ILE A 59 1.89 0.83 1.64
C ILE A 59 1.56 -0.09 0.47
N MET A 60 2.23 -1.22 0.41
CA MET A 60 2.03 -2.22 -0.62
C MET A 60 1.70 -3.57 0.01
N THR A 61 0.49 -4.04 -0.24
CA THR A 61 -0.05 -5.30 0.30
C THR A 61 -0.74 -6.11 -0.79
N ASP A 62 -0.92 -7.40 -0.53
CA ASP A 62 -1.73 -8.24 -1.42
C ASP A 62 -3.17 -7.74 -1.48
N ALA A 63 -3.85 -7.98 -2.60
CA ALA A 63 -5.24 -7.59 -2.83
C ALA A 63 -6.25 -8.59 -2.22
N ASP A 64 -5.92 -9.21 -1.10
CA ASP A 64 -6.77 -10.14 -0.36
C ASP A 64 -7.20 -9.57 0.99
N VAL A 65 -7.96 -10.36 1.76
CA VAL A 65 -8.45 -9.96 3.09
C VAL A 65 -7.30 -9.73 4.07
N ASP A 66 -6.27 -10.57 4.03
CA ASP A 66 -5.10 -10.43 4.91
C ASP A 66 -4.30 -9.17 4.56
N GLY A 67 -4.14 -8.86 3.28
CA GLY A 67 -3.50 -7.62 2.82
C GLY A 67 -4.28 -6.38 3.26
N ALA A 68 -5.60 -6.41 3.16
CA ALA A 68 -6.46 -5.34 3.65
C ALA A 68 -6.32 -5.13 5.17
N HIS A 69 -6.23 -6.21 5.93
CA HIS A 69 -6.02 -6.14 7.38
C HIS A 69 -4.65 -5.54 7.73
N ILE A 70 -3.58 -5.95 7.05
CA ILE A 70 -2.23 -5.39 7.24
C ILE A 70 -2.23 -3.89 6.93
N ARG A 71 -2.86 -3.48 5.82
CA ARG A 71 -3.01 -2.07 5.45
C ARG A 71 -3.70 -1.27 6.55
N THR A 72 -4.78 -1.80 7.09
CA THR A 72 -5.54 -1.18 8.17
C THR A 72 -4.68 -1.00 9.43
N LEU A 73 -3.90 -2.01 9.81
CA LEU A 73 -2.98 -1.93 10.95
C LEU A 73 -1.88 -0.88 10.72
N MET A 74 -1.35 -0.78 9.52
CA MET A 74 -0.37 0.24 9.14
C MET A 74 -0.94 1.65 9.23
N LEU A 75 -2.15 1.86 8.70
CA LEU A 75 -2.81 3.17 8.76
C LEU A 75 -3.11 3.58 10.21
N THR A 76 -3.52 2.64 11.05
CA THR A 76 -3.74 2.88 12.47
C THR A 76 -2.46 3.32 13.18
N PHE A 77 -1.34 2.66 12.91
CA PHE A 77 -0.04 3.05 13.44
C PHE A 77 0.36 4.47 12.99
N LEU A 78 0.27 4.76 11.71
CA LEU A 78 0.59 6.08 11.18
C LEU A 78 -0.32 7.17 11.74
N TRP A 79 -1.60 6.88 11.88
CA TRP A 79 -2.56 7.80 12.47
C TRP A 79 -2.24 8.13 13.94
N ARG A 80 -1.87 7.13 14.71
CA ARG A 80 -1.61 7.28 16.14
C ARG A 80 -0.26 7.91 16.46
N PHE A 81 0.77 7.64 15.65
CA PHE A 81 2.15 8.01 15.98
C PHE A 81 2.86 8.89 14.95
N MET A 82 2.32 9.01 13.76
CA MET A 82 2.93 9.77 12.64
C MET A 82 1.87 10.56 11.85
N ARG A 83 0.88 11.08 12.54
CA ARG A 83 -0.22 11.82 11.91
C ARG A 83 0.24 12.94 10.96
N PRO A 84 1.28 13.73 11.26
CA PRO A 84 1.75 14.76 10.33
C PRO A 84 2.14 14.20 8.94
N ALA A 85 2.55 12.94 8.83
CA ALA A 85 2.81 12.31 7.54
C ALA A 85 1.52 12.15 6.72
N ILE A 86 0.40 11.85 7.36
CA ILE A 86 -0.92 11.76 6.72
C ILE A 86 -1.42 13.16 6.37
N ASP A 87 -1.39 14.09 7.32
CA ASP A 87 -1.84 15.48 7.13
C ASP A 87 -1.09 16.17 5.99
N GLY A 88 0.21 15.91 5.88
CA GLY A 88 1.08 16.45 4.83
C GLY A 88 0.97 15.75 3.47
N GLY A 89 0.14 14.71 3.36
CA GLY A 89 -0.07 13.99 2.10
C GLY A 89 1.09 13.10 1.67
N HIS A 90 1.85 12.55 2.62
CA HIS A 90 3.01 11.69 2.34
C HIS A 90 2.67 10.20 2.28
N VAL A 91 1.48 9.80 2.72
CA VAL A 91 1.09 8.39 2.80
C VAL A 91 0.22 7.99 1.63
N TYR A 92 0.61 6.91 0.96
CA TYR A 92 -0.06 6.37 -0.22
C TYR A 92 -0.29 4.88 -0.07
N ILE A 93 -1.26 4.38 -0.82
CA ILE A 93 -1.53 2.96 -0.98
C ILE A 93 -1.25 2.59 -2.43
N ALA A 94 -0.33 1.64 -2.65
CA ALA A 94 -0.06 1.09 -3.96
C ALA A 94 -1.26 0.30 -4.47
N GLN A 95 -1.55 0.42 -5.76
CA GLN A 95 -2.60 -0.34 -6.42
C GLN A 95 -1.99 -1.26 -7.47
N PRO A 96 -1.65 -2.53 -7.11
CA PRO A 96 -1.25 -3.50 -8.11
C PRO A 96 -2.44 -3.92 -8.98
N PRO A 97 -2.19 -4.37 -10.22
CA PRO A 97 -3.25 -4.85 -11.08
C PRO A 97 -3.86 -6.14 -10.55
N LEU A 98 -5.11 -6.40 -10.93
CA LEU A 98 -5.81 -7.64 -10.61
C LEU A 98 -5.62 -8.71 -11.68
N TYR A 99 -5.37 -8.31 -12.94
CA TYR A 99 -5.26 -9.20 -14.08
C TYR A 99 -4.14 -8.81 -15.03
N GLN A 100 -3.52 -9.81 -15.64
CA GLN A 100 -2.74 -9.66 -16.85
C GLN A 100 -3.48 -10.31 -18.01
N LEU A 101 -3.58 -9.61 -19.12
CA LEU A 101 -4.24 -10.06 -20.34
C LEU A 101 -3.23 -10.10 -21.46
N SER A 102 -3.14 -11.22 -22.17
CA SER A 102 -2.13 -11.44 -23.19
C SER A 102 -2.72 -11.95 -24.49
N LYS A 103 -2.17 -11.42 -25.59
CA LYS A 103 -2.42 -11.93 -26.94
C LYS A 103 -1.09 -11.86 -27.72
N GLY A 104 -0.53 -13.01 -28.04
CA GLY A 104 0.81 -13.04 -28.66
C GLY A 104 1.86 -12.42 -27.77
N LYS A 105 2.54 -11.38 -28.26
CA LYS A 105 3.56 -10.62 -27.52
C LYS A 105 2.98 -9.43 -26.74
N ILE A 106 1.68 -9.16 -26.86
CA ILE A 106 1.01 -8.04 -26.21
C ILE A 106 0.59 -8.48 -24.82
N ASN A 107 1.02 -7.71 -23.80
CA ASN A 107 0.59 -7.86 -22.42
C ASN A 107 -0.04 -6.56 -21.95
N ARG A 108 -1.25 -6.65 -21.39
CA ARG A 108 -1.93 -5.51 -20.79
C ARG A 108 -2.40 -5.89 -19.38
N TYR A 109 -2.59 -4.89 -18.54
CA TYR A 109 -2.98 -5.07 -17.15
C TYR A 109 -4.33 -4.40 -16.88
N ALA A 110 -5.16 -5.06 -16.08
CA ALA A 110 -6.45 -4.55 -15.65
C ALA A 110 -6.51 -4.41 -14.14
N PHE A 111 -7.08 -3.30 -13.68
CA PHE A 111 -7.23 -2.95 -12.26
C PHE A 111 -8.67 -3.16 -11.75
N SER A 112 -9.58 -3.60 -12.62
CA SER A 112 -10.95 -3.94 -12.28
C SER A 112 -11.47 -5.03 -13.23
N ASP A 113 -12.60 -5.63 -12.87
CA ASP A 113 -13.27 -6.60 -13.74
C ASP A 113 -13.79 -5.96 -15.02
N GLU A 114 -14.30 -4.73 -14.93
CA GLU A 114 -14.78 -3.97 -16.07
C GLU A 114 -13.64 -3.66 -17.05
N GLU A 115 -12.53 -3.17 -16.54
CA GLU A 115 -11.35 -2.90 -17.37
C GLU A 115 -10.80 -4.19 -18.01
N ARG A 116 -10.82 -5.31 -17.28
CA ARG A 116 -10.47 -6.62 -17.84
C ARG A 116 -11.31 -6.94 -19.07
N ASP A 117 -12.61 -6.81 -18.98
CA ASP A 117 -13.54 -7.15 -20.07
C ASP A 117 -13.34 -6.22 -21.28
N ASP A 118 -13.14 -4.95 -21.04
CA ASP A 118 -12.83 -3.98 -22.11
C ASP A 118 -11.52 -4.30 -22.83
N ILE A 119 -10.49 -4.69 -22.09
CA ILE A 119 -9.19 -5.07 -22.66
C ILE A 119 -9.33 -6.37 -23.47
N ILE A 120 -10.09 -7.34 -23.01
CA ILE A 120 -10.35 -8.58 -23.74
C ILE A 120 -11.02 -8.27 -25.09
N ASP A 121 -12.01 -7.43 -25.10
CA ASP A 121 -12.71 -7.02 -26.31
C ASP A 121 -11.77 -6.30 -27.28
N ASP A 122 -10.93 -5.40 -26.78
CA ASP A 122 -9.90 -4.72 -27.55
C ASP A 122 -8.89 -5.70 -28.19
N LEU A 123 -8.41 -6.66 -27.42
CA LEU A 123 -7.43 -7.65 -27.90
C LEU A 123 -8.02 -8.60 -28.91
N LYS A 124 -9.29 -8.96 -28.79
CA LYS A 124 -10.01 -9.77 -29.80
C LYS A 124 -10.25 -9.02 -31.09
N GLY A 125 -10.45 -7.71 -31.02
CA GLY A 125 -10.76 -6.89 -32.18
C GLY A 125 -11.97 -7.42 -32.96
N ASP A 126 -11.82 -7.57 -34.27
CA ASP A 126 -12.91 -8.07 -35.15
C ASP A 126 -13.02 -9.61 -35.16
N ASN A 127 -12.17 -10.31 -34.42
CA ASN A 127 -12.17 -11.78 -34.37
C ASN A 127 -12.65 -12.31 -33.02
N PRO A 128 -13.96 -12.66 -32.84
CA PRO A 128 -14.47 -13.19 -31.59
C PRO A 128 -13.84 -14.53 -31.17
N ALA A 129 -13.25 -15.25 -32.11
CA ALA A 129 -12.59 -16.53 -31.87
C ALA A 129 -11.13 -16.39 -31.41
N ALA A 130 -10.57 -15.17 -31.39
CA ALA A 130 -9.22 -14.93 -30.92
C ALA A 130 -9.08 -15.33 -29.45
N LYS A 131 -7.99 -16.01 -29.13
CA LYS A 131 -7.69 -16.44 -27.77
C LYS A 131 -6.89 -15.34 -27.03
N VAL A 132 -7.40 -14.96 -25.86
CA VAL A 132 -6.76 -14.03 -24.95
C VAL A 132 -6.39 -14.78 -23.68
N GLY A 133 -5.12 -14.77 -23.31
CA GLY A 133 -4.65 -15.32 -22.04
C GLY A 133 -5.07 -14.41 -20.90
N ILE A 134 -5.57 -14.98 -19.81
CA ILE A 134 -5.99 -14.27 -18.61
C ILE A 134 -5.25 -14.85 -17.41
N GLN A 135 -4.48 -14.01 -16.73
CA GLN A 135 -3.89 -14.36 -15.44
C GLN A 135 -4.49 -13.45 -14.36
N ARG A 136 -5.07 -14.05 -13.33
CA ARG A 136 -5.55 -13.33 -12.15
C ARG A 136 -4.45 -13.32 -11.10
N TYR A 137 -4.13 -12.14 -10.58
CA TYR A 137 -3.22 -12.00 -9.46
C TYR A 137 -3.96 -12.05 -8.13
N LYS A 138 -3.57 -12.98 -7.27
CA LYS A 138 -4.08 -13.09 -5.90
C LYS A 138 -3.16 -12.39 -4.90
N GLY A 139 -1.87 -12.27 -5.22
CA GLY A 139 -0.88 -11.63 -4.39
C GLY A 139 0.31 -11.13 -5.18
N LEU A 140 1.12 -10.27 -4.57
CA LEU A 140 2.31 -9.66 -5.17
C LEU A 140 3.36 -10.70 -5.56
N GLY A 141 3.43 -11.81 -4.83
CA GLY A 141 4.38 -12.89 -5.08
C GLY A 141 4.16 -13.65 -6.39
N GLU A 142 3.01 -13.49 -7.05
CA GLU A 142 2.72 -14.09 -8.36
C GLU A 142 3.30 -13.27 -9.52
N MET A 143 3.79 -12.06 -9.25
CA MET A 143 4.45 -11.22 -10.23
C MET A 143 5.96 -11.45 -10.21
N ASN A 144 6.58 -11.50 -11.40
CA ASN A 144 8.03 -11.40 -11.49
C ASN A 144 8.49 -9.94 -11.21
N PRO A 145 9.80 -9.70 -10.98
CA PRO A 145 10.30 -8.37 -10.67
C PRO A 145 9.97 -7.31 -11.73
N GLU A 146 10.02 -7.66 -13.01
CA GLU A 146 9.70 -6.73 -14.09
C GLU A 146 8.21 -6.34 -14.09
N GLN A 147 7.34 -7.31 -13.89
CA GLN A 147 5.88 -7.05 -13.79
C GLN A 147 5.55 -6.16 -12.60
N LEU A 148 6.14 -6.44 -11.45
CA LEU A 148 5.95 -5.62 -10.25
C LEU A 148 6.47 -4.20 -10.45
N TRP A 149 7.61 -4.04 -11.09
CA TRP A 149 8.16 -2.74 -11.44
C TRP A 149 7.22 -1.95 -12.35
N GLU A 150 6.87 -2.52 -13.51
CA GLU A 150 6.06 -1.85 -14.53
C GLU A 150 4.69 -1.42 -14.04
N THR A 151 4.06 -2.22 -13.19
CA THR A 151 2.68 -2.04 -12.79
C THR A 151 2.51 -1.27 -11.47
N THR A 152 3.48 -1.38 -10.56
CA THR A 152 3.28 -0.97 -9.17
C THR A 152 4.37 -0.05 -8.63
N MET A 153 5.62 -0.22 -9.04
CA MET A 153 6.74 0.50 -8.45
C MET A 153 7.28 1.63 -9.32
N ASN A 154 7.16 1.54 -10.63
CA ASN A 154 7.65 2.58 -11.54
C ASN A 154 6.86 3.88 -11.36
N PRO A 155 7.50 5.00 -10.97
CA PRO A 155 6.81 6.27 -10.76
C PRO A 155 6.05 6.79 -11.98
N GLU A 156 6.48 6.42 -13.19
CA GLU A 156 5.86 6.88 -14.43
C GLU A 156 4.58 6.13 -14.79
N THR A 157 4.45 4.88 -14.32
CA THR A 157 3.35 3.98 -14.73
C THR A 157 2.50 3.46 -13.59
N ARG A 158 2.96 3.62 -12.34
CA ARG A 158 2.23 3.14 -11.16
C ARG A 158 0.96 3.92 -10.88
N THR A 159 -0.02 3.23 -10.31
CA THR A 159 -1.23 3.81 -9.74
C THR A 159 -1.18 3.75 -8.23
N MET A 160 -1.44 4.86 -7.56
CA MET A 160 -1.49 4.97 -6.10
C MET A 160 -2.69 5.78 -5.66
N LEU A 161 -3.22 5.46 -4.49
CA LEU A 161 -4.17 6.30 -3.77
C LEU A 161 -3.47 7.02 -2.64
N ARG A 162 -3.63 8.35 -2.57
CA ARG A 162 -3.19 9.13 -1.41
C ARG A 162 -4.18 8.94 -0.27
N VAL A 163 -3.68 8.59 0.90
CA VAL A 163 -4.50 8.44 2.10
C VAL A 163 -4.95 9.81 2.59
N THR A 164 -6.26 9.99 2.74
CA THR A 164 -6.84 11.21 3.31
C THR A 164 -6.96 11.10 4.84
N VAL A 165 -7.00 12.24 5.51
CA VAL A 165 -7.22 12.30 6.97
C VAL A 165 -8.53 11.59 7.34
N LYS A 166 -9.58 11.79 6.55
CA LYS A 166 -10.89 11.18 6.78
C LYS A 166 -10.81 9.65 6.73
N GLU A 167 -10.16 9.09 5.72
CA GLU A 167 -9.98 7.62 5.58
C GLU A 167 -9.17 7.03 6.72
N ALA A 168 -8.10 7.71 7.14
CA ALA A 168 -7.28 7.28 8.26
C ALA A 168 -8.07 7.30 9.58
N GLU A 169 -8.87 8.34 9.82
CA GLU A 169 -9.73 8.46 10.98
C GLU A 169 -10.82 7.39 11.02
N GLU A 170 -11.48 7.15 9.88
CA GLU A 170 -12.51 6.10 9.77
C GLU A 170 -11.90 4.72 10.02
N THR A 171 -10.72 4.45 9.48
CA THR A 171 -9.98 3.21 9.70
C THR A 171 -9.66 3.01 11.18
N ASN A 172 -9.20 4.06 11.85
CA ASN A 172 -8.87 4.00 13.28
C ASN A 172 -10.12 3.69 14.14
N ARG A 173 -11.29 4.20 13.78
CA ARG A 173 -12.55 3.93 14.49
C ARG A 173 -13.02 2.48 14.38
N MET A 174 -12.53 1.72 13.39
CA MET A 174 -12.89 0.31 13.24
C MET A 174 -12.25 -0.60 14.30
N PHE A 175 -11.30 -0.11 15.06
CA PHE A 175 -10.64 -0.79 16.18
C PHE A 175 -11.04 -0.19 17.51
#